data_08b40c5ce5f79903fe11e323c2fc4aab
#
_entry.id   08b40c5ce5f79903fe11e323c2fc4aab
#
_cell.length_a   1.000
_cell.length_b   1.000
_cell.length_c   1.000
_cell.angle_alpha   90.00
_cell.angle_beta   90.00
_cell.angle_gamma   90.00
#
_symmetry.space_group_name_H-M   'P 1'
#
loop_
_entity.id
_entity.type
_entity.pdbx_description
1 polymer ?
#
loop_
_entity_poly.entity_id
_entity_poly.type
_entity_poly.pdbx_seq_one_letter_code
_entity_poly.pdbx_strand_id
1 'polypeptide(L)'
;MLIVQKYGGTSMGSVERIHNVAQRVLESVKLGHQVVVVVSAMSGETDRLLEFGKNFSHNPNKREMDRIVSAGEWISSAALSMALERYGHRAISLSGKEAGILTSSHFQNAVIQSIDTQRIAELLEKNYIVVIAGFQGADIQGETTTLGRGGSDLSAVALAGALKAHLCEIYTDVDGVYTTDPRIEEKAQKIAQISYDEMLELASMGAKVLLNRSVELAKKLSVKLVTRNSFNHNEGTLIVAEKDFKGERMETPIVSGIALDKNQARVSMEGVEDRPGIAAEIFGALAEYRINVDMIVQTIGRDGKTDLDFTIVKTQIEETKQALKPFLAQMDSIDYDENIAKVSIVGVGMKSHSGVASVAFKALAKDNINIMMISTSEIKISVLIDIKYAELAVRTLHAVYQLDQ
;
A
#
# COMPACT_ATOMS: atom_id res chain seq x y z
N MET A 1 -14.59 -5.15 -23.36
CA MET A 1 -13.39 -5.46 -22.56
C MET A 1 -13.83 -5.94 -21.20
N LEU A 2 -13.03 -6.79 -20.51
CA LEU A 2 -13.27 -7.14 -19.12
C LEU A 2 -12.53 -6.15 -18.21
N ILE A 3 -13.25 -5.56 -17.24
CA ILE A 3 -12.72 -4.61 -16.26
C ILE A 3 -13.04 -5.12 -14.86
N VAL A 4 -12.07 -5.06 -13.95
CA VAL A 4 -12.28 -5.28 -12.52
C VAL A 4 -12.31 -3.92 -11.84
N GLN A 5 -13.38 -3.61 -11.10
CA GLN A 5 -13.53 -2.35 -10.36
C GLN A 5 -13.58 -2.64 -8.87
N LYS A 6 -12.72 -1.97 -8.08
CA LYS A 6 -12.75 -2.08 -6.61
C LYS A 6 -13.26 -0.78 -6.01
N TYR A 7 -14.19 -0.88 -5.08
CA TYR A 7 -14.70 0.25 -4.32
C TYR A 7 -14.37 0.12 -2.83
N GLY A 8 -13.71 1.15 -2.28
CA GLY A 8 -13.30 1.21 -0.87
C GLY A 8 -14.46 1.50 0.08
N GLY A 9 -14.20 1.39 1.38
CA GLY A 9 -15.22 1.58 2.43
C GLY A 9 -15.86 2.97 2.40
N THR A 10 -15.10 4.03 2.09
CA THR A 10 -15.63 5.39 1.92
C THR A 10 -16.62 5.48 0.76
N SER A 11 -16.38 4.75 -0.32
CA SER A 11 -17.28 4.68 -1.49
C SER A 11 -18.57 3.89 -1.17
N MET A 12 -18.51 2.96 -0.23
CA MET A 12 -19.63 2.12 0.20
C MET A 12 -20.32 2.61 1.48
N GLY A 13 -19.93 3.78 2.02
CA GLY A 13 -20.23 4.25 3.37
C GLY A 13 -21.69 4.60 3.68
N SER A 14 -22.60 4.60 2.70
CA SER A 14 -24.04 4.82 2.90
C SER A 14 -24.86 4.23 1.76
N VAL A 15 -26.15 4.08 1.96
CA VAL A 15 -27.07 3.61 0.89
C VAL A 15 -26.99 4.50 -0.35
N GLU A 16 -26.92 5.82 -0.19
CA GLU A 16 -26.76 6.76 -1.30
C GLU A 16 -25.46 6.52 -2.07
N ARG A 17 -24.34 6.31 -1.34
CA ARG A 17 -23.04 6.03 -1.95
C ARG A 17 -23.04 4.70 -2.70
N ILE A 18 -23.72 3.67 -2.18
CA ILE A 18 -23.89 2.39 -2.89
C ILE A 18 -24.66 2.60 -4.20
N HIS A 19 -25.71 3.44 -4.22
CA HIS A 19 -26.41 3.80 -5.46
C HIS A 19 -25.49 4.54 -6.44
N ASN A 20 -24.64 5.46 -5.97
CA ASN A 20 -23.67 6.17 -6.82
C ASN A 20 -22.64 5.19 -7.41
N VAL A 21 -22.16 4.21 -6.62
CA VAL A 21 -21.30 3.13 -7.12
C VAL A 21 -22.02 2.30 -8.18
N ALA A 22 -23.29 1.91 -7.95
CA ALA A 22 -24.08 1.20 -8.94
C ALA A 22 -24.17 1.94 -10.27
N GLN A 23 -24.46 3.25 -10.23
CA GLN A 23 -24.50 4.09 -11.44
C GLN A 23 -23.15 4.10 -12.18
N ARG A 24 -22.04 4.24 -11.45
CA ARG A 24 -20.70 4.22 -12.04
C ARG A 24 -20.34 2.88 -12.69
N VAL A 25 -20.71 1.77 -12.05
CA VAL A 25 -20.57 0.43 -12.66
C VAL A 25 -21.35 0.35 -13.97
N LEU A 26 -22.58 0.88 -13.97
CA LEU A 26 -23.44 0.87 -15.17
C LEU A 26 -22.93 1.78 -16.29
N GLU A 27 -22.18 2.84 -16.01
CA GLU A 27 -21.47 3.62 -17.05
C GLU A 27 -20.50 2.73 -17.83
N SER A 28 -19.70 1.90 -17.13
CA SER A 28 -18.79 0.95 -17.80
C SER A 28 -19.54 -0.12 -18.60
N VAL A 29 -20.65 -0.62 -18.06
CA VAL A 29 -21.51 -1.60 -18.78
C VAL A 29 -22.13 -0.97 -20.04
N LYS A 30 -22.59 0.28 -19.99
CA LYS A 30 -23.13 1.01 -21.14
C LYS A 30 -22.09 1.20 -22.26
N LEU A 31 -20.79 1.26 -21.91
CA LEU A 31 -19.69 1.29 -22.87
C LEU A 31 -19.37 -0.10 -23.48
N GLY A 32 -20.16 -1.12 -23.15
CA GLY A 32 -19.99 -2.49 -23.68
C GLY A 32 -18.92 -3.29 -22.94
N HIS A 33 -18.58 -2.92 -21.70
CA HIS A 33 -17.62 -3.68 -20.91
C HIS A 33 -18.31 -4.74 -20.05
N GLN A 34 -17.66 -5.88 -19.87
CA GLN A 34 -17.97 -6.82 -18.81
C GLN A 34 -17.31 -6.33 -17.53
N VAL A 35 -18.03 -6.33 -16.41
CA VAL A 35 -17.55 -5.76 -15.15
C VAL A 35 -17.64 -6.78 -14.03
N VAL A 36 -16.51 -6.97 -13.35
CA VAL A 36 -16.43 -7.62 -12.04
C VAL A 36 -16.16 -6.53 -11.00
N VAL A 37 -16.99 -6.49 -9.96
CA VAL A 37 -16.87 -5.47 -8.91
C VAL A 37 -16.39 -6.13 -7.63
N VAL A 38 -15.38 -5.54 -6.99
CA VAL A 38 -14.90 -5.96 -5.66
C VAL A 38 -15.22 -4.84 -4.67
N VAL A 39 -15.88 -5.17 -3.57
CA VAL A 39 -16.28 -4.18 -2.57
C VAL A 39 -15.62 -4.43 -1.22
N SER A 40 -15.31 -3.35 -0.52
CA SER A 40 -14.97 -3.37 0.90
C SER A 40 -16.24 -3.29 1.76
N ALA A 41 -16.13 -3.59 3.03
CA ALA A 41 -17.14 -3.25 4.02
C ALA A 41 -17.43 -1.73 4.02
N MET A 42 -18.58 -1.33 4.51
CA MET A 42 -18.92 0.09 4.71
C MET A 42 -17.89 0.75 5.65
N SER A 43 -17.67 2.05 5.46
CA SER A 43 -16.70 2.81 6.29
C SER A 43 -16.96 2.62 7.79
N GLY A 44 -15.91 2.27 8.55
CA GLY A 44 -15.97 2.01 9.98
C GLY A 44 -16.53 0.63 10.38
N GLU A 45 -17.13 -0.12 9.45
CA GLU A 45 -17.78 -1.41 9.78
C GLU A 45 -16.75 -2.48 10.18
N THR A 46 -15.61 -2.56 9.50
CA THR A 46 -14.54 -3.50 9.87
C THR A 46 -14.02 -3.24 11.28
N ASP A 47 -13.79 -1.96 11.65
CA ASP A 47 -13.33 -1.60 12.99
C ASP A 47 -14.40 -1.91 14.05
N ARG A 48 -15.68 -1.65 13.75
CA ARG A 48 -16.81 -2.01 14.61
C ARG A 48 -16.89 -3.52 14.86
N LEU A 49 -16.71 -4.32 13.80
CA LEU A 49 -16.74 -5.78 13.89
C LEU A 49 -15.54 -6.35 14.64
N LEU A 50 -14.35 -5.76 14.46
CA LEU A 50 -13.15 -6.11 15.23
C LEU A 50 -13.36 -5.85 16.72
N GLU A 51 -13.88 -4.67 17.06
CA GLU A 51 -14.16 -4.30 18.46
C GLU A 51 -15.25 -5.20 19.05
N PHE A 52 -16.32 -5.48 18.29
CA PHE A 52 -17.36 -6.42 18.70
C PHE A 52 -16.77 -7.78 19.09
N GLY A 53 -15.87 -8.34 18.27
CA GLY A 53 -15.24 -9.62 18.55
C GLY A 53 -14.35 -9.60 19.80
N LYS A 54 -13.63 -8.50 20.05
CA LYS A 54 -12.78 -8.32 21.24
C LYS A 54 -13.57 -8.30 22.56
N ASN A 55 -14.86 -7.91 22.54
CA ASN A 55 -15.69 -7.91 23.75
C ASN A 55 -15.91 -9.32 24.34
N PHE A 56 -15.69 -10.38 23.57
CA PHE A 56 -15.87 -11.77 24.04
C PHE A 56 -14.59 -12.38 24.61
N SER A 57 -13.41 -11.85 24.27
CA SER A 57 -12.12 -12.37 24.75
C SER A 57 -11.00 -11.37 24.55
N HIS A 58 -10.06 -11.28 25.49
CA HIS A 58 -8.82 -10.51 25.34
C HIS A 58 -7.91 -11.09 24.23
N ASN A 59 -8.03 -12.40 23.97
CA ASN A 59 -7.33 -13.07 22.87
C ASN A 59 -8.34 -13.90 22.06
N PRO A 60 -9.14 -13.26 21.20
CA PRO A 60 -10.20 -13.93 20.48
C PRO A 60 -9.63 -14.94 19.48
N ASN A 61 -10.37 -16.04 19.27
CA ASN A 61 -10.03 -17.03 18.27
C ASN A 61 -9.96 -16.39 16.87
N LYS A 62 -8.82 -16.48 16.21
CA LYS A 62 -8.57 -15.82 14.93
C LYS A 62 -9.50 -16.28 13.81
N ARG A 63 -9.86 -17.57 13.79
CA ARG A 63 -10.84 -18.13 12.84
C ARG A 63 -12.21 -17.49 13.00
N GLU A 64 -12.70 -17.36 14.23
CA GLU A 64 -13.99 -16.73 14.50
C GLU A 64 -13.96 -15.21 14.20
N MET A 65 -12.82 -14.58 14.47
CA MET A 65 -12.64 -13.17 14.09
C MET A 65 -12.71 -12.97 12.57
N ASP A 66 -12.11 -13.85 11.76
CA ASP A 66 -12.21 -13.78 10.31
C ASP A 66 -13.65 -13.92 9.82
N ARG A 67 -14.46 -14.78 10.44
CA ARG A 67 -15.89 -14.90 10.16
C ARG A 67 -16.67 -13.63 10.50
N ILE A 68 -16.39 -13.04 11.67
CA ILE A 68 -17.05 -11.81 12.11
C ILE A 68 -16.73 -10.67 11.14
N VAL A 69 -15.44 -10.41 10.86
CA VAL A 69 -15.04 -9.25 10.07
C VAL A 69 -15.41 -9.38 8.59
N SER A 70 -15.42 -10.60 8.04
CA SER A 70 -15.82 -10.84 6.65
C SER A 70 -17.30 -10.56 6.36
N ALA A 71 -18.15 -10.48 7.39
CA ALA A 71 -19.57 -10.18 7.24
C ALA A 71 -19.81 -8.78 6.66
N GLY A 72 -18.91 -7.82 6.90
CA GLY A 72 -19.01 -6.46 6.37
C GLY A 72 -19.02 -6.42 4.84
N GLU A 73 -18.14 -7.15 4.20
CA GLU A 73 -18.05 -7.24 2.74
C GLU A 73 -19.21 -8.04 2.14
N TRP A 74 -19.73 -9.04 2.85
CA TRP A 74 -20.93 -9.78 2.41
C TRP A 74 -22.14 -8.84 2.34
N ILE A 75 -22.34 -8.02 3.37
CA ILE A 75 -23.43 -7.03 3.39
C ILE A 75 -23.27 -6.05 2.22
N SER A 76 -22.07 -5.49 2.03
CA SER A 76 -21.80 -4.50 0.97
C SER A 76 -22.01 -5.10 -0.42
N SER A 77 -21.55 -6.33 -0.67
CA SER A 77 -21.69 -6.98 -1.98
C SER A 77 -23.14 -7.30 -2.31
N ALA A 78 -23.91 -7.79 -1.35
CA ALA A 78 -25.33 -8.06 -1.53
C ALA A 78 -26.12 -6.75 -1.77
N ALA A 79 -25.84 -5.69 -1.00
CA ALA A 79 -26.49 -4.39 -1.15
C ALA A 79 -26.21 -3.76 -2.53
N LEU A 80 -24.98 -3.84 -3.04
CA LEU A 80 -24.65 -3.35 -4.38
C LEU A 80 -25.34 -4.18 -5.47
N SER A 81 -25.40 -5.51 -5.33
CA SER A 81 -26.13 -6.36 -6.29
C SER A 81 -27.61 -5.97 -6.36
N MET A 82 -28.27 -5.78 -5.23
CA MET A 82 -29.66 -5.32 -5.19
C MET A 82 -29.84 -3.92 -5.81
N ALA A 83 -28.87 -3.01 -5.59
CA ALA A 83 -28.90 -1.69 -6.22
C ALA A 83 -28.79 -1.77 -7.75
N LEU A 84 -27.93 -2.65 -8.29
CA LEU A 84 -27.77 -2.88 -9.73
C LEU A 84 -29.05 -3.51 -10.34
N GLU A 85 -29.68 -4.46 -9.65
CA GLU A 85 -30.94 -5.06 -10.06
C GLU A 85 -32.08 -4.05 -10.11
N ARG A 86 -32.12 -3.11 -9.15
CA ARG A 86 -33.10 -2.00 -9.14
C ARG A 86 -33.00 -1.14 -10.41
N TYR A 87 -31.82 -1.03 -11.01
CA TYR A 87 -31.59 -0.34 -12.28
C TYR A 87 -31.80 -1.22 -13.52
N GLY A 88 -32.35 -2.42 -13.36
CA GLY A 88 -32.72 -3.34 -14.47
C GLY A 88 -31.58 -4.22 -14.99
N HIS A 89 -30.47 -4.31 -14.30
CA HIS A 89 -29.33 -5.15 -14.69
C HIS A 89 -29.26 -6.43 -13.87
N ARG A 90 -28.85 -7.54 -14.49
CA ARG A 90 -28.58 -8.78 -13.78
C ARG A 90 -27.30 -8.63 -12.96
N ALA A 91 -27.39 -8.79 -11.67
CA ALA A 91 -26.23 -8.76 -10.76
C ALA A 91 -26.27 -9.95 -9.81
N ILE A 92 -25.12 -10.36 -9.32
CA ILE A 92 -25.00 -11.42 -8.31
C ILE A 92 -23.83 -11.13 -7.39
N SER A 93 -24.05 -11.27 -6.08
CA SER A 93 -23.00 -11.19 -5.09
C SER A 93 -22.38 -12.57 -4.85
N LEU A 94 -21.06 -12.60 -4.71
CA LEU A 94 -20.27 -13.78 -4.33
C LEU A 94 -19.39 -13.46 -3.14
N SER A 95 -19.31 -14.39 -2.19
CA SER A 95 -18.23 -14.39 -1.19
C SER A 95 -16.89 -14.72 -1.85
N GLY A 96 -15.77 -14.49 -1.15
CA GLY A 96 -14.45 -14.88 -1.66
C GLY A 96 -14.35 -16.38 -1.97
N LYS A 97 -14.96 -17.24 -1.14
CA LYS A 97 -15.06 -18.68 -1.38
C LYS A 97 -15.83 -19.00 -2.67
N GLU A 98 -17.00 -18.40 -2.86
CA GLU A 98 -17.82 -18.60 -4.06
C GLU A 98 -17.20 -18.05 -5.33
N ALA A 99 -16.35 -17.01 -5.21
CA ALA A 99 -15.53 -16.46 -6.27
C ALA A 99 -14.26 -17.30 -6.57
N GLY A 100 -14.08 -18.44 -5.86
CA GLY A 100 -12.97 -19.37 -6.07
C GLY A 100 -11.62 -18.89 -5.48
N ILE A 101 -11.60 -17.93 -4.56
CA ILE A 101 -10.36 -17.41 -3.95
C ILE A 101 -9.87 -18.40 -2.89
N LEU A 102 -8.87 -19.21 -3.26
CA LEU A 102 -8.18 -20.13 -2.35
C LEU A 102 -7.04 -19.42 -1.64
N THR A 103 -6.96 -19.57 -0.32
CA THR A 103 -5.95 -18.94 0.53
C THR A 103 -5.19 -19.94 1.38
N SER A 104 -4.11 -19.47 2.02
CA SER A 104 -3.48 -20.18 3.13
C SER A 104 -4.37 -20.17 4.38
N SER A 105 -4.17 -21.12 5.30
CA SER A 105 -4.90 -21.22 6.57
C SER A 105 -4.39 -20.28 7.67
N HIS A 106 -3.71 -19.18 7.31
CA HIS A 106 -3.23 -18.17 8.25
C HIS A 106 -4.31 -17.11 8.47
N PHE A 107 -5.17 -17.34 9.46
CA PHE A 107 -6.25 -16.40 9.80
C PHE A 107 -5.73 -14.98 10.08
N GLN A 108 -6.50 -13.96 9.69
CA GLN A 108 -6.24 -12.51 9.79
C GLN A 108 -5.13 -11.99 8.86
N ASN A 109 -4.34 -12.85 8.24
CA ASN A 109 -3.28 -12.45 7.30
C ASN A 109 -3.00 -13.56 6.28
N ALA A 110 -4.06 -14.07 5.67
CA ALA A 110 -3.97 -15.12 4.67
C ALA A 110 -3.30 -14.64 3.37
N VAL A 111 -2.72 -15.59 2.66
CA VAL A 111 -2.11 -15.35 1.35
C VAL A 111 -2.95 -16.05 0.29
N ILE A 112 -3.31 -15.33 -0.79
CA ILE A 112 -4.00 -15.91 -1.94
C ILE A 112 -3.05 -16.88 -2.63
N GLN A 113 -3.46 -18.14 -2.76
CA GLN A 113 -2.70 -19.21 -3.40
C GLN A 113 -3.09 -19.38 -4.86
N SER A 114 -4.39 -19.38 -5.13
CA SER A 114 -4.97 -19.48 -6.48
C SER A 114 -6.39 -18.94 -6.52
N ILE A 115 -6.91 -18.73 -7.72
CA ILE A 115 -8.31 -18.36 -7.94
C ILE A 115 -8.87 -19.24 -9.05
N ASP A 116 -9.93 -19.98 -8.76
CA ASP A 116 -10.73 -20.66 -9.76
C ASP A 116 -11.76 -19.68 -10.33
N THR A 117 -11.58 -19.30 -11.59
CA THR A 117 -12.41 -18.28 -12.26
C THR A 117 -13.60 -18.84 -13.00
N GLN A 118 -13.82 -20.17 -13.01
CA GLN A 118 -14.86 -20.81 -13.84
C GLN A 118 -16.24 -20.22 -13.56
N ARG A 119 -16.64 -20.15 -12.30
CA ARG A 119 -17.96 -19.62 -11.91
C ARG A 119 -18.15 -18.15 -12.34
N ILE A 120 -17.11 -17.33 -12.20
CA ILE A 120 -17.16 -15.92 -12.63
C ILE A 120 -17.32 -15.84 -14.15
N ALA A 121 -16.54 -16.61 -14.91
CA ALA A 121 -16.62 -16.65 -16.38
C ALA A 121 -18.02 -17.05 -16.86
N GLU A 122 -18.61 -18.12 -16.31
CA GLU A 122 -19.96 -18.56 -16.65
C GLU A 122 -21.02 -17.49 -16.35
N LEU A 123 -20.87 -16.70 -15.29
CA LEU A 123 -21.77 -15.61 -14.97
C LEU A 123 -21.60 -14.43 -15.92
N LEU A 124 -20.38 -14.09 -16.30
CA LEU A 124 -20.09 -13.03 -17.27
C LEU A 124 -20.64 -13.37 -18.67
N GLU A 125 -20.56 -14.64 -19.09
CA GLU A 125 -21.17 -15.14 -20.35
C GLU A 125 -22.70 -14.98 -20.35
N LYS A 126 -23.33 -15.10 -19.17
CA LYS A 126 -24.77 -14.88 -18.97
C LYS A 126 -25.15 -13.41 -18.77
N ASN A 127 -24.20 -12.48 -19.02
CA ASN A 127 -24.35 -11.04 -18.85
C ASN A 127 -24.71 -10.60 -17.40
N TYR A 128 -24.20 -11.30 -16.38
CA TYR A 128 -24.27 -10.83 -15.01
C TYR A 128 -23.15 -9.83 -14.74
N ILE A 129 -23.44 -8.82 -13.94
CA ILE A 129 -22.44 -8.04 -13.21
C ILE A 129 -22.11 -8.83 -11.94
N VAL A 130 -20.85 -9.26 -11.79
CA VAL A 130 -20.44 -10.09 -10.66
C VAL A 130 -19.86 -9.19 -9.57
N VAL A 131 -20.50 -9.18 -8.40
CA VAL A 131 -20.08 -8.38 -7.25
C VAL A 131 -19.45 -9.30 -6.21
N ILE A 132 -18.18 -9.09 -5.88
CA ILE A 132 -17.39 -9.97 -5.02
C ILE A 132 -17.10 -9.27 -3.71
N ALA A 133 -17.36 -9.94 -2.60
CA ALA A 133 -16.91 -9.55 -1.29
C ALA A 133 -15.38 -9.61 -1.23
N GLY A 134 -14.72 -8.45 -1.17
CA GLY A 134 -13.27 -8.35 -1.07
C GLY A 134 -12.73 -8.79 0.29
N PHE A 135 -11.41 -8.62 0.53
CA PHE A 135 -10.76 -8.85 1.82
C PHE A 135 -10.69 -10.32 2.26
N GLN A 136 -11.39 -11.25 1.65
CA GLN A 136 -11.58 -12.62 2.12
C GLN A 136 -11.42 -13.67 1.02
N GLY A 137 -11.14 -14.89 1.45
CA GLY A 137 -11.17 -16.11 0.66
C GLY A 137 -11.52 -17.31 1.53
N ALA A 138 -11.20 -18.50 1.09
CA ALA A 138 -11.30 -19.70 1.90
C ALA A 138 -10.03 -20.54 1.80
N ASP A 139 -9.67 -21.21 2.87
CA ASP A 139 -8.57 -22.19 2.86
C ASP A 139 -9.01 -23.55 2.26
N ILE A 140 -8.08 -24.50 2.21
CA ILE A 140 -8.32 -25.84 1.66
C ILE A 140 -9.43 -26.62 2.40
N GLN A 141 -9.69 -26.32 3.68
CA GLN A 141 -10.78 -26.87 4.46
C GLN A 141 -12.11 -26.16 4.19
N GLY A 142 -12.09 -25.08 3.42
CA GLY A 142 -13.24 -24.24 3.14
C GLY A 142 -13.59 -23.25 4.25
N GLU A 143 -12.67 -23.03 5.19
CA GLU A 143 -12.83 -22.05 6.26
C GLU A 143 -12.57 -20.64 5.73
N THR A 144 -13.40 -19.68 6.14
CA THR A 144 -13.24 -18.29 5.77
C THR A 144 -11.96 -17.71 6.37
N THR A 145 -11.14 -17.09 5.54
CA THR A 145 -9.90 -16.42 5.93
C THR A 145 -9.91 -14.98 5.45
N THR A 146 -9.24 -14.08 6.17
CA THR A 146 -9.08 -12.69 5.75
C THR A 146 -7.63 -12.36 5.38
N LEU A 147 -7.48 -11.43 4.42
CA LEU A 147 -6.20 -11.10 3.80
C LEU A 147 -5.40 -10.02 4.55
N GLY A 148 -5.96 -9.52 5.66
CA GLY A 148 -5.39 -8.43 6.42
C GLY A 148 -5.67 -7.05 5.80
N ARG A 149 -5.05 -6.01 6.33
CA ARG A 149 -5.27 -4.61 5.92
C ARG A 149 -5.07 -4.43 4.41
N GLY A 150 -5.97 -3.69 3.75
CA GLY A 150 -5.96 -3.48 2.30
C GLY A 150 -6.30 -4.72 1.46
N GLY A 151 -6.86 -5.77 2.10
CA GLY A 151 -7.17 -7.03 1.45
C GLY A 151 -8.15 -6.94 0.28
N SER A 152 -9.04 -5.92 0.25
CA SER A 152 -9.96 -5.74 -0.89
C SER A 152 -9.23 -5.29 -2.16
N ASP A 153 -8.19 -4.45 -2.06
CA ASP A 153 -7.33 -4.08 -3.20
C ASP A 153 -6.60 -5.31 -3.71
N LEU A 154 -6.07 -6.12 -2.77
CA LEU A 154 -5.40 -7.37 -3.11
C LEU A 154 -6.34 -8.36 -3.81
N SER A 155 -7.60 -8.48 -3.34
CA SER A 155 -8.63 -9.32 -3.99
C SER A 155 -8.89 -8.87 -5.41
N ALA A 156 -9.04 -7.54 -5.64
CA ALA A 156 -9.32 -6.99 -6.95
C ALA A 156 -8.17 -7.24 -7.94
N VAL A 157 -6.95 -7.01 -7.51
CA VAL A 157 -5.75 -7.23 -8.35
C VAL A 157 -5.57 -8.72 -8.66
N ALA A 158 -5.75 -9.59 -7.67
CA ALA A 158 -5.67 -11.04 -7.88
C ALA A 158 -6.72 -11.56 -8.85
N LEU A 159 -7.96 -11.09 -8.71
CA LEU A 159 -9.07 -11.40 -9.64
C LEU A 159 -8.78 -10.86 -11.04
N ALA A 160 -8.28 -9.62 -11.16
CA ALA A 160 -7.92 -9.04 -12.44
C ALA A 160 -6.84 -9.86 -13.16
N GLY A 161 -5.83 -10.32 -12.44
CA GLY A 161 -4.78 -11.19 -12.98
C GLY A 161 -5.31 -12.56 -13.40
N ALA A 162 -6.09 -13.23 -12.53
CA ALA A 162 -6.64 -14.55 -12.79
C ALA A 162 -7.63 -14.55 -13.98
N LEU A 163 -8.44 -13.50 -14.09
CA LEU A 163 -9.41 -13.30 -15.20
C LEU A 163 -8.76 -12.72 -16.46
N LYS A 164 -7.48 -12.36 -16.43
CA LYS A 164 -6.79 -11.64 -17.52
C LYS A 164 -7.54 -10.37 -17.93
N ALA A 165 -8.02 -9.62 -16.95
CA ALA A 165 -8.75 -8.38 -17.19
C ALA A 165 -7.88 -7.35 -17.92
N HIS A 166 -8.50 -6.53 -18.74
CA HIS A 166 -7.81 -5.46 -19.48
C HIS A 166 -7.35 -4.33 -18.57
N LEU A 167 -8.08 -4.11 -17.46
CA LEU A 167 -7.85 -3.04 -16.51
C LEU A 167 -8.39 -3.43 -15.14
N CYS A 168 -7.69 -3.01 -14.08
CA CYS A 168 -8.18 -3.03 -12.71
C CYS A 168 -8.27 -1.58 -12.22
N GLU A 169 -9.46 -1.10 -11.91
CA GLU A 169 -9.72 0.25 -11.41
C GLU A 169 -9.92 0.20 -9.89
N ILE A 170 -9.09 0.93 -9.16
CA ILE A 170 -9.20 1.07 -7.70
C ILE A 170 -9.81 2.44 -7.40
N TYR A 171 -11.06 2.42 -6.96
CA TYR A 171 -11.79 3.62 -6.56
C TYR A 171 -11.60 3.90 -5.07
N THR A 172 -11.16 5.12 -4.77
CA THR A 172 -10.84 5.63 -3.44
C THR A 172 -11.42 7.04 -3.26
N ASP A 173 -11.05 7.75 -2.22
CA ASP A 173 -11.45 9.12 -1.92
C ASP A 173 -10.45 10.19 -2.39
N VAL A 174 -9.38 9.78 -3.08
CA VAL A 174 -8.39 10.69 -3.67
C VAL A 174 -8.37 10.58 -5.19
N ASP A 175 -7.96 11.65 -5.88
CA ASP A 175 -8.03 11.77 -7.34
C ASP A 175 -6.95 10.95 -8.09
N GLY A 176 -6.01 10.38 -7.36
CA GLY A 176 -4.87 9.64 -7.91
C GLY A 176 -3.62 9.79 -7.05
N VAL A 177 -2.48 9.51 -7.63
CA VAL A 177 -1.16 9.70 -7.03
C VAL A 177 -0.64 11.08 -7.40
N TYR A 178 -0.10 11.80 -6.42
CA TYR A 178 0.45 13.14 -6.60
C TYR A 178 1.97 13.13 -6.44
N THR A 179 2.61 14.15 -6.98
CA THR A 179 4.07 14.38 -6.86
C THR A 179 4.52 14.55 -5.41
N THR A 180 3.63 14.94 -4.52
CA THR A 180 3.70 14.86 -3.05
C THR A 180 2.30 15.01 -2.46
N ASP A 181 2.16 15.01 -1.12
CA ASP A 181 0.86 15.23 -0.46
C ASP A 181 0.37 16.67 -0.71
N PRO A 182 -0.79 16.88 -1.38
CA PRO A 182 -1.32 18.23 -1.64
C PRO A 182 -1.64 19.04 -0.37
N ARG A 183 -1.77 18.38 0.79
CA ARG A 183 -1.97 19.06 2.08
C ARG A 183 -0.69 19.70 2.61
N ILE A 184 0.47 19.25 2.12
CA ILE A 184 1.81 19.76 2.49
C ILE A 184 2.29 20.78 1.46
N GLU A 185 2.06 20.49 0.17
CA GLU A 185 2.45 21.35 -0.95
C GLU A 185 1.26 21.54 -1.91
N GLU A 186 0.68 22.74 -1.90
CA GLU A 186 -0.52 23.06 -2.70
C GLU A 186 -0.28 22.97 -4.22
N LYS A 187 0.98 23.09 -4.66
CA LYS A 187 1.38 22.97 -6.06
C LYS A 187 1.64 21.53 -6.49
N ALA A 188 1.40 20.55 -5.62
CA ALA A 188 1.55 19.15 -5.98
C ALA A 188 0.69 18.79 -7.19
N GLN A 189 1.30 18.18 -8.20
CA GLN A 189 0.64 17.80 -9.45
C GLN A 189 0.19 16.34 -9.39
N LYS A 190 -0.98 16.05 -9.98
CA LYS A 190 -1.43 14.66 -10.13
C LYS A 190 -0.60 13.98 -11.24
N ILE A 191 -0.03 12.84 -10.92
CA ILE A 191 0.76 12.01 -11.85
C ILE A 191 -0.21 11.26 -12.76
N ALA A 192 -0.11 11.48 -14.07
CA ALA A 192 -0.97 10.79 -15.03
C ALA A 192 -0.62 9.31 -15.17
N GLN A 193 0.67 8.99 -15.20
CA GLN A 193 1.19 7.63 -15.31
C GLN A 193 2.42 7.45 -14.42
N ILE A 194 2.50 6.31 -13.75
CA ILE A 194 3.62 5.95 -12.86
C ILE A 194 3.96 4.47 -13.04
N SER A 195 5.24 4.12 -12.88
CA SER A 195 5.67 2.72 -12.90
C SER A 195 5.28 2.00 -11.62
N TYR A 196 5.19 0.65 -11.68
CA TYR A 196 4.97 -0.13 -10.46
C TYR A 196 6.07 0.10 -9.41
N ASP A 197 7.33 0.26 -9.84
CA ASP A 197 8.46 0.44 -8.94
C ASP A 197 8.39 1.78 -8.21
N GLU A 198 8.10 2.87 -8.92
CA GLU A 198 7.88 4.18 -8.30
C GLU A 198 6.66 4.19 -7.39
N MET A 199 5.56 3.52 -7.82
CA MET A 199 4.36 3.41 -7.00
C MET A 199 4.63 2.66 -5.70
N LEU A 200 5.41 1.57 -5.73
CA LEU A 200 5.83 0.83 -4.53
C LEU A 200 6.61 1.71 -3.58
N GLU A 201 7.55 2.51 -4.09
CA GLU A 201 8.33 3.42 -3.27
C GLU A 201 7.45 4.53 -2.66
N LEU A 202 6.58 5.18 -3.45
CA LEU A 202 5.67 6.21 -2.94
C LEU A 202 4.64 5.64 -1.94
N ALA A 203 4.10 4.44 -2.20
CA ALA A 203 3.13 3.79 -1.32
C ALA A 203 3.76 3.36 0.02
N SER A 204 5.02 2.90 0.00
CA SER A 204 5.74 2.52 1.22
C SER A 204 6.03 3.70 2.15
N MET A 205 6.00 4.93 1.62
CA MET A 205 6.48 6.14 2.29
C MET A 205 5.41 7.17 2.61
N GLY A 206 4.13 6.78 2.69
CA GLY A 206 3.08 7.67 3.18
C GLY A 206 2.02 8.11 2.17
N ALA A 207 2.25 7.93 0.87
CA ALA A 207 1.17 8.06 -0.12
C ALA A 207 0.22 6.86 -0.01
N LYS A 208 -0.64 6.84 1.00
CA LYS A 208 -1.55 5.72 1.34
C LYS A 208 -2.68 5.50 0.31
N VAL A 209 -2.40 5.73 -0.97
CA VAL A 209 -3.39 5.59 -2.05
C VAL A 209 -3.62 4.12 -2.39
N LEU A 210 -2.56 3.31 -2.38
CA LEU A 210 -2.60 1.87 -2.63
C LEU A 210 -1.72 1.12 -1.62
N LEU A 211 -2.09 -0.13 -1.33
CA LEU A 211 -1.27 -0.97 -0.47
C LEU A 211 -0.12 -1.61 -1.27
N ASN A 212 1.11 -1.60 -0.75
CA ASN A 212 2.29 -2.18 -1.40
C ASN A 212 2.03 -3.59 -1.92
N ARG A 213 1.47 -4.46 -1.09
CA ARG A 213 1.17 -5.85 -1.42
C ARG A 213 0.28 -6.00 -2.66
N SER A 214 -0.65 -5.06 -2.90
CA SER A 214 -1.50 -5.06 -4.11
C SER A 214 -0.73 -4.58 -5.34
N VAL A 215 0.17 -3.61 -5.20
CA VAL A 215 1.03 -3.12 -6.30
C VAL A 215 2.07 -4.18 -6.69
N GLU A 216 2.69 -4.86 -5.71
CA GLU A 216 3.60 -5.99 -5.94
C GLU A 216 2.91 -7.11 -6.73
N LEU A 217 1.68 -7.47 -6.33
CA LEU A 217 0.91 -8.48 -7.04
C LEU A 217 0.55 -8.03 -8.45
N ALA A 218 0.18 -6.75 -8.64
CA ALA A 218 -0.11 -6.19 -9.95
C ALA A 218 1.12 -6.24 -10.87
N LYS A 219 2.29 -5.87 -10.36
CA LYS A 219 3.56 -5.99 -11.06
C LYS A 219 3.83 -7.43 -11.48
N LYS A 220 3.71 -8.39 -10.53
CA LYS A 220 3.93 -9.82 -10.76
C LYS A 220 3.00 -10.40 -11.82
N LEU A 221 1.73 -9.99 -11.83
CA LEU A 221 0.70 -10.47 -12.76
C LEU A 221 0.56 -9.60 -14.01
N SER A 222 1.36 -8.53 -14.13
CA SER A 222 1.27 -7.53 -15.22
C SER A 222 -0.13 -6.93 -15.38
N VAL A 223 -0.84 -6.69 -14.27
CA VAL A 223 -2.18 -6.11 -14.23
C VAL A 223 -2.07 -4.60 -14.33
N LYS A 224 -2.63 -4.00 -15.38
CA LYS A 224 -2.74 -2.53 -15.48
C LYS A 224 -3.70 -2.02 -14.42
N LEU A 225 -3.22 -1.11 -13.55
CA LEU A 225 -4.03 -0.49 -12.52
C LEU A 225 -4.34 0.96 -12.87
N VAL A 226 -5.53 1.41 -12.48
CA VAL A 226 -5.85 2.85 -12.43
C VAL A 226 -6.41 3.14 -11.04
N THR A 227 -5.86 4.12 -10.35
CA THR A 227 -6.46 4.66 -9.13
C THR A 227 -7.26 5.91 -9.45
N ARG A 228 -8.52 5.97 -8.99
CA ARG A 228 -9.48 7.03 -9.31
C ARG A 228 -10.27 7.45 -8.08
N ASN A 229 -10.77 8.68 -8.12
CA ASN A 229 -11.73 9.13 -7.13
C ASN A 229 -13.13 8.54 -7.42
N SER A 230 -13.80 8.00 -6.39
CA SER A 230 -15.16 7.47 -6.51
C SER A 230 -16.25 8.55 -6.58
N PHE A 231 -15.92 9.81 -6.26
CA PHE A 231 -16.87 10.92 -6.15
C PHE A 231 -16.84 11.90 -7.33
N ASN A 232 -15.90 11.71 -8.27
CA ASN A 232 -15.80 12.53 -9.49
C ASN A 232 -15.41 11.65 -10.69
N HIS A 233 -15.29 12.25 -11.88
CA HIS A 233 -14.95 11.56 -13.13
C HIS A 233 -13.52 11.83 -13.62
N ASN A 234 -12.62 12.24 -12.71
CA ASN A 234 -11.22 12.45 -13.05
C ASN A 234 -10.56 11.14 -13.52
N GLU A 235 -9.66 11.24 -14.50
CA GLU A 235 -9.02 10.06 -15.12
C GLU A 235 -8.17 9.22 -14.14
N GLY A 236 -7.69 9.85 -13.05
CA GLY A 236 -6.88 9.18 -12.05
C GLY A 236 -5.41 9.04 -12.45
N THR A 237 -4.72 8.07 -11.87
CA THR A 237 -3.31 7.73 -12.16
C THR A 237 -3.24 6.30 -12.70
N LEU A 238 -2.64 6.14 -13.87
CA LEU A 238 -2.38 4.82 -14.47
C LEU A 238 -1.06 4.25 -13.92
N ILE A 239 -1.10 3.02 -13.37
CA ILE A 239 0.07 2.30 -12.85
C ILE A 239 0.33 1.10 -13.76
N VAL A 240 1.48 1.08 -14.45
CA VAL A 240 1.86 0.08 -15.44
C VAL A 240 3.37 -0.15 -15.42
N ALA A 241 3.86 -1.10 -16.21
CA ALA A 241 5.29 -1.20 -16.44
C ALA A 241 5.80 0.01 -17.25
N GLU A 242 7.01 0.46 -16.98
CA GLU A 242 7.63 1.62 -17.63
C GLU A 242 7.57 1.54 -19.18
N LYS A 243 7.81 0.34 -19.73
CA LYS A 243 7.72 0.06 -21.17
C LYS A 243 6.32 0.26 -21.78
N ASP A 244 5.29 0.30 -20.95
CA ASP A 244 3.87 0.43 -21.35
C ASP A 244 3.35 1.87 -21.18
N PHE A 245 4.21 2.84 -20.86
CA PHE A 245 3.84 4.25 -20.76
C PHE A 245 3.30 4.74 -22.13
N LYS A 246 2.18 5.46 -22.04
CA LYS A 246 1.55 6.08 -23.23
C LYS A 246 2.05 7.52 -23.38
N GLY A 247 2.32 7.92 -24.62
CA GLY A 247 2.73 9.27 -25.00
C GLY A 247 4.20 9.35 -25.36
N GLU A 248 4.53 10.29 -26.25
CA GLU A 248 5.90 10.60 -26.67
C GLU A 248 6.60 11.43 -25.58
N ARG A 249 6.98 10.79 -24.46
CA ARG A 249 8.01 11.40 -23.62
C ARG A 249 9.36 10.97 -24.18
N MET A 250 10.07 11.89 -24.83
CA MET A 250 11.45 11.64 -25.27
C MET A 250 12.36 11.36 -24.06
N GLU A 251 12.04 11.92 -22.89
CA GLU A 251 12.74 11.68 -21.63
C GLU A 251 11.74 11.52 -20.48
N THR A 252 11.96 10.53 -19.60
CA THR A 252 11.22 10.38 -18.34
C THR A 252 11.66 11.46 -17.36
N PRO A 253 10.77 12.05 -16.53
CA PRO A 253 11.19 12.94 -15.46
C PRO A 253 12.23 12.24 -14.57
N ILE A 254 13.27 12.96 -14.20
CA ILE A 254 14.32 12.42 -13.34
C ILE A 254 13.75 12.03 -11.96
N VAL A 255 12.85 12.87 -11.43
CA VAL A 255 12.14 12.69 -10.18
C VAL A 255 10.64 12.71 -10.44
N SER A 256 9.92 11.72 -9.94
CA SER A 256 8.47 11.59 -10.11
C SER A 256 7.70 12.10 -8.89
N GLY A 257 8.33 12.09 -7.72
CA GLY A 257 7.67 12.59 -6.51
C GLY A 257 8.54 12.60 -5.27
N ILE A 258 8.01 13.28 -4.24
CA ILE A 258 8.59 13.39 -2.90
C ILE A 258 7.61 12.77 -1.91
N ALA A 259 8.08 11.78 -1.16
CA ALA A 259 7.29 11.12 -0.13
C ALA A 259 7.80 11.44 1.26
N LEU A 260 6.87 11.57 2.22
CA LEU A 260 7.15 11.85 3.63
C LEU A 260 6.56 10.77 4.53
N ASP A 261 7.42 10.20 5.38
CA ASP A 261 6.99 9.31 6.46
C ASP A 261 7.42 9.88 7.82
N LYS A 262 6.42 10.25 8.65
CA LYS A 262 6.59 10.73 10.03
C LYS A 262 6.44 9.62 11.07
N ASN A 263 6.12 8.38 10.64
CA ASN A 263 5.87 7.25 11.53
C ASN A 263 7.10 6.33 11.67
N GLN A 264 8.27 6.94 11.74
CA GLN A 264 9.55 6.25 11.90
C GLN A 264 10.21 6.63 13.22
N ALA A 265 10.97 5.71 13.78
CA ALA A 265 11.92 5.97 14.84
C ALA A 265 13.30 5.44 14.45
N ARG A 266 14.37 6.16 14.81
CA ARG A 266 15.74 5.70 14.64
C ARG A 266 16.16 4.96 15.89
N VAL A 267 16.83 3.84 15.71
CA VAL A 267 17.56 3.11 16.73
C VAL A 267 19.04 3.24 16.39
N SER A 268 19.82 3.80 17.32
CA SER A 268 21.27 3.97 17.20
C SER A 268 21.96 3.12 18.24
N MET A 269 22.75 2.15 17.80
CA MET A 269 23.53 1.24 18.64
C MET A 269 25.00 1.58 18.44
N GLU A 270 25.66 2.09 19.47
CA GLU A 270 27.05 2.52 19.43
C GLU A 270 27.96 1.48 20.07
N GLY A 271 29.14 1.29 19.48
CA GLY A 271 30.17 0.41 20.04
C GLY A 271 29.76 -1.07 20.11
N VAL A 272 28.95 -1.52 19.14
CA VAL A 272 28.56 -2.92 19.00
C VAL A 272 29.80 -3.76 18.68
N GLU A 273 29.95 -4.94 19.27
CA GLU A 273 31.05 -5.86 19.02
C GLU A 273 31.13 -6.22 17.52
N ASP A 274 32.25 -5.86 16.85
CA ASP A 274 32.44 -6.10 15.42
C ASP A 274 32.95 -7.53 15.19
N ARG A 275 32.02 -8.46 15.02
CA ARG A 275 32.30 -9.87 14.71
C ARG A 275 31.34 -10.42 13.66
N PRO A 276 31.78 -11.40 12.87
CA PRO A 276 30.89 -12.08 11.93
C PRO A 276 29.65 -12.65 12.64
N GLY A 277 28.45 -12.32 12.11
CA GLY A 277 27.18 -12.82 12.61
C GLY A 277 26.43 -11.87 13.55
N ILE A 278 27.04 -10.82 14.11
CA ILE A 278 26.34 -9.93 15.05
C ILE A 278 25.09 -9.27 14.43
N ALA A 279 25.17 -8.82 13.18
CA ALA A 279 24.00 -8.27 12.47
C ALA A 279 22.90 -9.33 12.30
N ALA A 280 23.26 -10.58 11.97
CA ALA A 280 22.28 -11.66 11.85
C ALA A 280 21.58 -11.96 13.19
N GLU A 281 22.31 -11.91 14.30
CA GLU A 281 21.73 -12.10 15.65
C GLU A 281 20.77 -10.97 16.01
N ILE A 282 21.18 -9.70 15.83
CA ILE A 282 20.37 -8.51 16.15
C ILE A 282 19.10 -8.50 15.29
N PHE A 283 19.22 -8.57 13.95
CA PHE A 283 18.06 -8.53 13.05
C PHE A 283 17.22 -9.80 13.13
N GLY A 284 17.81 -10.94 13.49
CA GLY A 284 17.09 -12.18 13.79
C GLY A 284 16.17 -12.02 15.00
N ALA A 285 16.66 -11.42 16.08
CA ALA A 285 15.86 -11.14 17.26
C ALA A 285 14.69 -10.16 16.94
N LEU A 286 14.94 -9.13 16.14
CA LEU A 286 13.89 -8.21 15.68
C LEU A 286 12.84 -8.93 14.85
N ALA A 287 13.24 -9.85 13.98
CA ALA A 287 12.32 -10.64 13.15
C ALA A 287 11.43 -11.58 13.97
N GLU A 288 11.93 -12.16 15.07
CA GLU A 288 11.12 -12.97 16.00
C GLU A 288 9.96 -12.17 16.62
N TYR A 289 10.20 -10.89 16.89
CA TYR A 289 9.17 -9.94 17.36
C TYR A 289 8.36 -9.32 16.20
N ARG A 290 8.60 -9.75 14.94
CA ARG A 290 7.96 -9.23 13.72
C ARG A 290 8.15 -7.74 13.52
N ILE A 291 9.30 -7.22 13.95
CA ILE A 291 9.69 -5.83 13.75
C ILE A 291 10.23 -5.68 12.34
N ASN A 292 9.66 -4.74 11.60
CA ASN A 292 10.10 -4.43 10.25
C ASN A 292 11.14 -3.31 10.30
N VAL A 293 12.32 -3.57 9.75
CA VAL A 293 13.43 -2.61 9.67
C VAL A 293 13.50 -2.06 8.24
N ASP A 294 13.69 -0.75 8.08
CA ASP A 294 13.68 -0.11 6.76
C ASP A 294 15.11 0.35 6.36
N MET A 295 15.60 1.46 6.92
CA MET A 295 16.97 1.92 6.65
C MET A 295 17.93 1.19 7.60
N ILE A 296 19.04 0.69 7.07
CA ILE A 296 20.13 0.12 7.88
C ILE A 296 21.44 0.77 7.44
N VAL A 297 22.18 1.34 8.38
CA VAL A 297 23.50 1.90 8.16
C VAL A 297 24.45 1.32 9.21
N GLN A 298 25.51 0.68 8.75
CA GLN A 298 26.60 0.18 9.59
C GLN A 298 27.88 0.92 9.22
N THR A 299 28.59 1.44 10.21
CA THR A 299 29.89 2.07 9.99
C THR A 299 31.01 1.04 10.05
N ILE A 300 32.15 1.37 9.43
CA ILE A 300 33.35 0.53 9.57
C ILE A 300 33.88 0.70 10.97
N GLY A 301 33.98 -0.40 11.71
CA GLY A 301 34.39 -0.41 13.10
C GLY A 301 35.84 0.01 13.32
N ARG A 302 36.13 0.48 14.52
CA ARG A 302 37.48 0.68 15.04
C ARG A 302 37.60 -0.09 16.34
N ASP A 303 38.79 -0.60 16.61
CA ASP A 303 39.10 -1.32 17.86
C ASP A 303 38.13 -2.49 18.17
N GLY A 304 37.66 -3.17 17.12
CA GLY A 304 36.75 -4.31 17.23
C GLY A 304 35.30 -3.92 17.56
N LYS A 305 34.92 -2.67 17.36
CA LYS A 305 33.56 -2.14 17.56
C LYS A 305 33.04 -1.44 16.32
N THR A 306 31.74 -1.49 16.10
CA THR A 306 31.01 -0.83 14.99
C THR A 306 29.78 -0.14 15.52
N ASP A 307 29.30 0.89 14.81
CA ASP A 307 28.00 1.48 15.08
C ASP A 307 26.98 0.99 14.07
N LEU A 308 25.77 0.77 14.54
CA LEU A 308 24.66 0.26 13.77
C LEU A 308 23.43 1.13 14.00
N ASP A 309 23.05 1.86 12.94
CA ASP A 309 21.82 2.65 12.91
C ASP A 309 20.78 1.99 12.05
N PHE A 310 19.52 1.98 12.48
CA PHE A 310 18.41 1.53 11.65
C PHE A 310 17.11 2.24 12.02
N THR A 311 16.12 2.15 11.13
CA THR A 311 14.78 2.71 11.39
C THR A 311 13.73 1.62 11.50
N ILE A 312 12.76 1.86 12.38
CA ILE A 312 11.60 1.01 12.64
C ILE A 312 10.34 1.86 12.60
N VAL A 313 9.18 1.22 12.53
CA VAL A 313 7.90 1.89 12.73
C VAL A 313 7.80 2.33 14.19
N LYS A 314 7.47 3.60 14.41
CA LYS A 314 7.43 4.26 15.74
C LYS A 314 6.61 3.49 16.79
N THR A 315 5.52 2.85 16.38
CA THR A 315 4.67 2.06 17.29
C THR A 315 5.30 0.75 17.77
N GLN A 316 6.46 0.35 17.24
CA GLN A 316 7.17 -0.89 17.60
C GLN A 316 8.38 -0.67 18.51
N ILE A 317 8.53 0.53 19.08
CA ILE A 317 9.70 0.87 19.92
C ILE A 317 9.78 -0.04 21.15
N GLU A 318 8.67 -0.29 21.84
CA GLU A 318 8.68 -1.09 23.08
C GLU A 318 9.00 -2.56 22.79
N GLU A 319 8.48 -3.13 21.71
CA GLU A 319 8.84 -4.47 21.26
C GLU A 319 10.32 -4.52 20.84
N THR A 320 10.81 -3.46 20.20
CA THR A 320 12.24 -3.34 19.82
C THR A 320 13.14 -3.33 21.03
N LYS A 321 12.81 -2.56 22.07
CA LYS A 321 13.55 -2.56 23.34
C LYS A 321 13.59 -3.95 23.97
N GLN A 322 12.49 -4.70 23.92
CA GLN A 322 12.43 -6.07 24.43
C GLN A 322 13.32 -7.03 23.60
N ALA A 323 13.23 -6.95 22.27
CA ALA A 323 14.03 -7.77 21.36
C ALA A 323 15.54 -7.53 21.53
N LEU A 324 15.95 -6.28 21.77
CA LEU A 324 17.37 -5.88 21.87
C LEU A 324 17.95 -6.03 23.28
N LYS A 325 17.13 -6.29 24.29
CA LYS A 325 17.60 -6.43 25.68
C LYS A 325 18.75 -7.43 25.86
N PRO A 326 18.80 -8.60 25.18
CA PRO A 326 19.93 -9.54 25.32
C PRO A 326 21.26 -9.01 24.81
N PHE A 327 21.26 -7.97 23.97
CA PHE A 327 22.45 -7.43 23.33
C PHE A 327 23.06 -6.23 24.06
N LEU A 328 22.41 -5.71 25.09
CA LEU A 328 22.87 -4.53 25.83
C LEU A 328 24.29 -4.65 26.43
N ALA A 329 24.72 -5.86 26.74
CA ALA A 329 26.08 -6.11 27.22
C ALA A 329 27.14 -6.15 26.11
N GLN A 330 26.75 -6.14 24.85
CA GLN A 330 27.61 -6.26 23.66
C GLN A 330 27.76 -4.92 22.92
N MET A 331 27.34 -3.81 23.52
CA MET A 331 27.43 -2.45 22.99
C MET A 331 27.70 -1.43 24.09
N ASP A 332 28.18 -0.26 23.69
CA ASP A 332 28.46 0.84 24.65
C ASP A 332 27.19 1.61 24.97
N SER A 333 26.34 1.90 23.97
CA SER A 333 25.07 2.61 24.18
C SER A 333 24.01 2.23 23.14
N ILE A 334 22.75 2.49 23.46
CA ILE A 334 21.62 2.43 22.55
C ILE A 334 20.70 3.62 22.76
N ASP A 335 20.34 4.30 21.69
CA ASP A 335 19.42 5.44 21.68
C ASP A 335 18.23 5.20 20.77
N TYR A 336 17.08 5.80 21.12
CA TYR A 336 15.81 5.70 20.39
C TYR A 336 15.27 7.10 20.12
N ASP A 337 15.39 7.57 18.88
CA ASP A 337 14.91 8.90 18.49
C ASP A 337 13.60 8.81 17.73
N GLU A 338 12.53 9.32 18.34
CA GLU A 338 11.19 9.42 17.78
C GLU A 338 10.92 10.73 17.05
N ASN A 339 11.84 11.72 17.17
CA ASN A 339 11.66 13.04 16.60
C ASN A 339 12.25 13.15 15.19
N ILE A 340 12.09 12.13 14.41
CA ILE A 340 12.61 12.02 13.07
C ILE A 340 11.50 11.94 12.02
N ALA A 341 11.83 12.31 10.79
CA ALA A 341 11.02 12.07 9.60
C ALA A 341 11.90 11.58 8.47
N LYS A 342 11.40 10.61 7.71
CA LYS A 342 12.03 10.15 6.49
C LYS A 342 11.41 10.86 5.29
N VAL A 343 12.22 11.58 4.52
CA VAL A 343 11.85 12.21 3.25
C VAL A 343 12.56 11.48 2.12
N SER A 344 11.80 11.09 1.12
CA SER A 344 12.32 10.28 0.01
C SER A 344 11.99 10.92 -1.33
N ILE A 345 12.99 10.99 -2.17
CA ILE A 345 12.94 11.43 -3.56
C ILE A 345 12.82 10.15 -4.39
N VAL A 346 11.80 10.05 -5.22
CA VAL A 346 11.49 8.85 -6.04
C VAL A 346 11.47 9.22 -7.52
N GLY A 347 12.08 8.39 -8.36
CA GLY A 347 12.02 8.54 -9.81
C GLY A 347 12.93 7.57 -10.55
N VAL A 348 12.39 6.91 -11.57
CA VAL A 348 13.16 5.95 -12.41
C VAL A 348 14.26 6.64 -13.21
N GLY A 349 14.12 7.93 -13.53
CA GLY A 349 15.14 8.71 -14.25
C GLY A 349 16.45 8.86 -13.49
N MET A 350 16.48 8.64 -12.18
CA MET A 350 17.70 8.69 -11.37
C MET A 350 18.73 7.62 -11.75
N LYS A 351 18.32 6.50 -12.35
CA LYS A 351 19.21 5.44 -12.83
C LYS A 351 20.25 5.93 -13.83
N SER A 352 19.88 6.90 -14.67
CA SER A 352 20.68 7.40 -15.77
C SER A 352 21.26 8.80 -15.55
N HIS A 353 20.89 9.48 -14.44
CA HIS A 353 21.28 10.88 -14.19
C HIS A 353 22.10 11.00 -12.91
N SER A 354 23.34 11.44 -13.06
CA SER A 354 24.22 11.79 -11.93
C SER A 354 23.83 13.15 -11.34
N GLY A 355 24.08 13.33 -10.03
CA GLY A 355 23.96 14.61 -9.37
C GLY A 355 22.62 14.88 -8.66
N VAL A 356 21.61 14.02 -8.79
CA VAL A 356 20.32 14.17 -8.10
C VAL A 356 20.51 14.35 -6.60
N ALA A 357 21.29 13.49 -5.94
CA ALA A 357 21.61 13.61 -4.52
C ALA A 357 22.26 14.96 -4.16
N SER A 358 23.18 15.44 -5.01
CA SER A 358 23.86 16.72 -4.76
C SER A 358 22.89 17.91 -4.80
N VAL A 359 21.93 17.89 -5.71
CA VAL A 359 20.86 18.91 -5.81
C VAL A 359 20.02 18.91 -4.55
N ALA A 360 19.56 17.73 -4.11
CA ALA A 360 18.77 17.56 -2.89
C ALA A 360 19.52 18.10 -1.66
N PHE A 361 20.77 17.66 -1.46
CA PHE A 361 21.53 18.00 -0.27
C PHE A 361 21.87 19.49 -0.20
N LYS A 362 22.17 20.13 -1.36
CA LYS A 362 22.36 21.58 -1.44
C LYS A 362 21.10 22.35 -1.10
N ALA A 363 19.93 21.88 -1.56
CA ALA A 363 18.65 22.52 -1.27
C ALA A 363 18.31 22.43 0.23
N LEU A 364 18.46 21.26 0.83
CA LEU A 364 18.23 21.06 2.27
C LEU A 364 19.21 21.88 3.13
N ALA A 365 20.48 21.92 2.75
CA ALA A 365 21.49 22.72 3.45
C ALA A 365 21.20 24.22 3.41
N LYS A 366 20.69 24.73 2.28
CA LYS A 366 20.29 26.14 2.14
C LYS A 366 19.18 26.52 3.14
N ASP A 367 18.29 25.61 3.44
CA ASP A 367 17.21 25.81 4.40
C ASP A 367 17.60 25.39 5.84
N ASN A 368 18.90 25.17 6.09
CA ASN A 368 19.45 24.74 7.37
C ASN A 368 18.83 23.41 7.90
N ILE A 369 18.47 22.49 7.00
CA ILE A 369 17.98 21.19 7.36
C ILE A 369 19.15 20.21 7.41
N ASN A 370 19.46 19.72 8.63
CA ASN A 370 20.51 18.73 8.82
C ASN A 370 20.01 17.33 8.44
N ILE A 371 20.87 16.54 7.78
CA ILE A 371 20.61 15.17 7.38
C ILE A 371 21.29 14.24 8.40
N MET A 372 20.51 13.37 9.04
CA MET A 372 20.99 12.41 10.05
C MET A 372 21.45 11.09 9.43
N MET A 373 20.70 10.60 8.42
CA MET A 373 21.01 9.38 7.68
C MET A 373 20.65 9.54 6.22
N ILE A 374 21.33 8.81 5.36
CA ILE A 374 21.09 8.74 3.91
C ILE A 374 21.02 7.27 3.51
N SER A 375 20.02 6.93 2.69
CA SER A 375 19.94 5.65 2.01
C SER A 375 19.57 5.88 0.55
N THR A 376 20.20 5.12 -0.35
CA THR A 376 19.95 5.27 -1.79
C THR A 376 19.69 3.91 -2.43
N SER A 377 18.84 3.91 -3.45
CA SER A 377 18.67 2.82 -4.40
C SER A 377 18.75 3.37 -5.84
N GLU A 378 18.49 2.53 -6.83
CA GLU A 378 18.49 2.99 -8.23
C GLU A 378 17.42 4.05 -8.55
N ILE A 379 16.31 4.05 -7.80
CA ILE A 379 15.12 4.90 -8.06
C ILE A 379 14.71 5.74 -6.86
N LYS A 380 15.50 5.72 -5.77
CA LYS A 380 15.15 6.38 -4.53
C LYS A 380 16.37 6.95 -3.81
N ILE A 381 16.21 8.14 -3.26
CA ILE A 381 17.12 8.74 -2.28
C ILE A 381 16.29 9.10 -1.05
N SER A 382 16.60 8.49 0.08
CA SER A 382 15.94 8.76 1.35
C SER A 382 16.88 9.49 2.30
N VAL A 383 16.37 10.51 2.96
CA VAL A 383 17.08 11.23 4.02
C VAL A 383 16.27 11.19 5.31
N LEU A 384 16.94 11.00 6.42
CA LEU A 384 16.38 11.12 7.76
C LEU A 384 16.72 12.50 8.29
N ILE A 385 15.73 13.21 8.77
CA ILE A 385 15.84 14.59 9.28
C ILE A 385 15.02 14.75 10.57
N ASP A 386 15.26 15.82 11.31
CA ASP A 386 14.41 16.21 12.44
C ASP A 386 12.97 16.48 11.95
N ILE A 387 11.99 15.89 12.66
CA ILE A 387 10.56 15.92 12.30
C ILE A 387 10.00 17.35 12.16
N LYS A 388 10.56 18.32 12.88
CA LYS A 388 10.11 19.72 12.81
C LYS A 388 10.34 20.36 11.44
N TYR A 389 11.27 19.82 10.63
CA TYR A 389 11.57 20.29 9.28
C TYR A 389 10.90 19.46 8.20
N ALA A 390 10.13 18.43 8.54
CA ALA A 390 9.57 17.46 7.61
C ALA A 390 8.83 18.10 6.43
N GLU A 391 7.91 19.01 6.69
CA GLU A 391 7.10 19.67 5.64
C GLU A 391 7.90 20.69 4.85
N LEU A 392 8.83 21.43 5.50
CA LEU A 392 9.74 22.33 4.81
C LEU A 392 10.60 21.55 3.82
N ALA A 393 11.19 20.43 4.23
CA ALA A 393 12.01 19.59 3.36
C ALA A 393 11.24 19.09 2.13
N VAL A 394 9.97 18.69 2.32
CA VAL A 394 9.11 18.28 1.20
C VAL A 394 8.94 19.44 0.19
N ARG A 395 8.56 20.62 0.66
CA ARG A 395 8.39 21.81 -0.20
C ARG A 395 9.68 22.23 -0.90
N THR A 396 10.79 22.24 -0.19
CA THR A 396 12.13 22.56 -0.74
C THR A 396 12.51 21.58 -1.85
N LEU A 397 12.35 20.28 -1.62
CA LEU A 397 12.68 19.25 -2.61
C LEU A 397 11.72 19.27 -3.79
N HIS A 398 10.42 19.46 -3.55
CA HIS A 398 9.41 19.58 -4.60
C HIS A 398 9.73 20.76 -5.55
N ALA A 399 10.07 21.92 -4.98
CA ALA A 399 10.42 23.11 -5.75
C ALA A 399 11.73 22.95 -6.54
N VAL A 400 12.78 22.37 -5.92
CA VAL A 400 14.09 22.25 -6.60
C VAL A 400 14.07 21.27 -7.77
N TYR A 401 13.17 20.27 -7.73
CA TYR A 401 12.95 19.33 -8.84
C TYR A 401 11.83 19.76 -9.79
N GLN A 402 11.25 20.94 -9.60
CA GLN A 402 10.24 21.54 -10.48
C GLN A 402 9.01 20.63 -10.67
N LEU A 403 8.54 20.00 -9.59
CA LEU A 403 7.42 19.07 -9.62
C LEU A 403 6.05 19.77 -9.65
N ASP A 404 6.04 21.07 -9.77
CA ASP A 404 4.87 21.96 -9.94
C ASP A 404 4.54 22.27 -11.41
N GLN A 405 5.28 21.68 -12.37
CA GLN A 405 5.13 21.92 -13.82
C GLN A 405 4.43 20.78 -14.56
#